data_b0cc1a3dac1a296f859ea231d1f11a03
#
_entry.id   b0cc1a3dac1a296f859ea231d1f11a03
#
_cell.length_a   1.000
_cell.length_b   1.000
_cell.length_c   1.000
_cell.angle_alpha   90.00
_cell.angle_beta   90.00
_cell.angle_gamma   90.00
#
_symmetry.space_group_name_H-M   'P 1'
#
loop_
_entity.id
_entity.type
_entity.pdbx_description
1 polymer ?
#
loop_
_entity_poly.entity_id
_entity_poly.type
_entity_poly.pdbx_seq_one_letter_code
_entity_poly.pdbx_strand_id
1 'polypeptide(L)'
;KASSFMPFNENALDVFIGKYKIAVIGEIDLSVTEKLIKKQAYGFEIYPEKISSVSSNPKIKKTSKFPLSAQDINIVIDKSIPYKDIENVIVNGAIKFLTSFSLINTFEGKDIPKGSVSMTLRVVFQSNVKSLSETDINGSMQMTVKLLEKKLNAKIRS
;
A
#
# COMPACT_ATOMS: atom_id res chain seq x y z
N LYS A 1 -2.44 -0.78 -27.41
CA LYS A 1 -0.97 -0.80 -27.16
C LYS A 1 -0.56 0.61 -26.80
N ALA A 2 -0.11 0.81 -25.57
CA ALA A 2 0.44 2.09 -25.18
C ALA A 2 1.73 2.32 -25.95
N SER A 3 1.85 3.46 -26.62
CA SER A 3 3.11 3.90 -27.19
C SER A 3 4.01 4.33 -26.04
N SER A 4 4.78 3.43 -25.47
CA SER A 4 5.87 3.77 -24.60
C SER A 4 7.14 3.93 -25.42
N PHE A 5 8.01 4.82 -25.02
CA PHE A 5 9.32 5.01 -25.64
C PHE A 5 10.26 3.84 -25.28
N MET A 6 10.06 3.26 -24.11
CA MET A 6 10.83 2.12 -23.62
C MET A 6 10.28 0.79 -24.15
N PRO A 7 11.14 -0.14 -24.54
CA PRO A 7 10.75 -1.47 -25.03
C PRO A 7 10.41 -2.39 -23.87
N PHE A 8 9.26 -2.17 -23.24
CA PHE A 8 8.75 -3.05 -22.21
C PHE A 8 8.18 -4.33 -22.79
N ASN A 9 8.28 -5.43 -22.03
CA ASN A 9 7.57 -6.66 -22.35
C ASN A 9 6.06 -6.56 -22.05
N GLU A 10 5.32 -7.64 -22.28
CA GLU A 10 3.86 -7.70 -22.09
C GLU A 10 3.39 -7.52 -20.63
N ASN A 11 4.30 -7.69 -19.65
CA ASN A 11 4.00 -7.56 -18.21
C ASN A 11 4.16 -6.13 -17.68
N ALA A 12 4.34 -5.15 -18.56
CA ALA A 12 4.43 -3.75 -18.14
C ALA A 12 3.08 -3.24 -17.63
N LEU A 13 3.15 -2.44 -16.55
CA LEU A 13 2.02 -1.85 -15.86
C LEU A 13 1.91 -0.37 -16.18
N ASP A 14 0.72 0.06 -16.52
CA ASP A 14 0.38 1.47 -16.67
C ASP A 14 0.06 2.08 -15.30
N VAL A 15 0.63 3.24 -15.01
CA VAL A 15 0.39 4.00 -13.78
C VAL A 15 -0.54 5.17 -14.08
N PHE A 16 -1.61 5.32 -13.30
CA PHE A 16 -2.64 6.33 -13.51
C PHE A 16 -2.83 7.24 -12.30
N ILE A 17 -3.16 8.51 -12.57
CA ILE A 17 -3.82 9.41 -11.63
C ILE A 17 -5.23 9.69 -12.16
N GLY A 18 -6.25 9.15 -11.49
CA GLY A 18 -7.62 9.17 -12.02
C GLY A 18 -7.69 8.44 -13.36
N LYS A 19 -8.07 9.15 -14.43
CA LYS A 19 -8.15 8.64 -15.80
C LYS A 19 -6.89 8.86 -16.64
N TYR A 20 -5.90 9.56 -16.10
CA TYR A 20 -4.71 9.97 -16.86
C TYR A 20 -3.57 9.00 -16.60
N LYS A 21 -3.08 8.36 -17.66
CA LYS A 21 -1.86 7.56 -17.61
C LYS A 21 -0.66 8.51 -17.47
N ILE A 22 0.08 8.36 -16.38
CA ILE A 22 1.21 9.25 -16.02
C ILE A 22 2.56 8.56 -16.12
N ALA A 23 2.59 7.24 -16.12
CA ALA A 23 3.82 6.48 -16.23
C ALA A 23 3.57 5.06 -16.73
N VAL A 24 4.64 4.38 -17.10
CA VAL A 24 4.71 2.93 -17.30
C VAL A 24 5.85 2.39 -16.46
N ILE A 25 5.68 1.23 -15.86
CA ILE A 25 6.73 0.50 -15.15
C ILE A 25 6.68 -0.96 -15.57
N GLY A 26 7.81 -1.59 -15.75
CA GLY A 26 7.82 -3.00 -16.11
C GLY A 26 9.19 -3.55 -16.42
N GLU A 27 9.18 -4.79 -16.82
CA GLU A 27 10.35 -5.48 -17.31
C GLU A 27 10.69 -5.04 -18.73
N ILE A 28 11.95 -4.78 -18.99
CA ILE A 28 12.44 -4.43 -20.32
C ILE A 28 12.59 -5.72 -21.12
N ASP A 29 12.21 -5.67 -22.39
CA ASP A 29 12.28 -6.79 -23.30
C ASP A 29 13.69 -7.39 -23.34
N LEU A 30 13.79 -8.71 -23.20
CA LEU A 30 15.06 -9.43 -23.17
C LEU A 30 15.90 -9.21 -24.43
N SER A 31 15.27 -9.03 -25.60
CA SER A 31 15.98 -8.76 -26.84
C SER A 31 16.87 -7.51 -26.79
N VAL A 32 16.51 -6.58 -25.89
CA VAL A 32 17.29 -5.36 -25.64
C VAL A 32 18.32 -5.59 -24.53
N THR A 33 17.91 -6.22 -23.44
CA THR A 33 18.79 -6.39 -22.27
C THR A 33 19.86 -7.43 -22.48
N GLU A 34 19.62 -8.50 -23.24
CA GLU A 34 20.62 -9.50 -23.57
C GLU A 34 21.82 -8.92 -24.33
N LYS A 35 21.59 -7.95 -25.20
CA LYS A 35 22.65 -7.29 -25.97
C LYS A 35 23.54 -6.37 -25.14
N LEU A 36 22.95 -5.77 -24.08
CA LEU A 36 23.61 -4.73 -23.29
C LEU A 36 24.21 -5.25 -21.98
N ILE A 37 23.44 -5.97 -21.20
CA ILE A 37 23.80 -6.33 -19.82
C ILE A 37 23.69 -7.82 -19.51
N LYS A 38 23.17 -8.63 -20.44
CA LYS A 38 22.96 -10.09 -20.28
C LYS A 38 22.19 -10.48 -19.02
N LYS A 39 21.30 -9.61 -18.54
CA LYS A 39 20.48 -9.79 -17.33
C LYS A 39 19.11 -9.19 -17.54
N GLN A 40 18.14 -9.72 -16.80
CA GLN A 40 16.81 -9.12 -16.68
C GLN A 40 16.93 -7.70 -16.09
N ALA A 41 16.22 -6.75 -16.68
CA ALA A 41 16.19 -5.38 -16.21
C ALA A 41 14.75 -4.87 -16.13
N TYR A 42 14.53 -3.97 -15.20
CA TYR A 42 13.27 -3.27 -15.03
C TYR A 42 13.48 -1.79 -15.27
N GLY A 43 12.45 -1.14 -15.79
CA GLY A 43 12.49 0.27 -16.09
C GLY A 43 11.17 0.96 -15.79
N PHE A 44 11.20 2.27 -15.87
CA PHE A 44 9.99 3.09 -15.81
C PHE A 44 10.11 4.27 -16.76
N GLU A 45 8.98 4.72 -17.28
CA GLU A 45 8.85 5.92 -18.11
C GLU A 45 7.79 6.82 -17.47
N ILE A 46 8.11 8.07 -17.24
CA ILE A 46 7.20 9.06 -16.62
C ILE A 46 6.86 10.14 -17.64
N TYR A 47 5.62 10.61 -17.65
CA TYR A 47 5.11 11.68 -18.50
C TYR A 47 4.86 12.95 -17.68
N PRO A 48 5.89 13.82 -17.46
CA PRO A 48 5.81 14.98 -16.57
C PRO A 48 4.71 15.97 -16.98
N GLU A 49 4.49 16.15 -18.28
CA GLU A 49 3.46 17.02 -18.83
C GLU A 49 2.04 16.57 -18.43
N LYS A 50 1.82 15.25 -18.29
CA LYS A 50 0.55 14.70 -17.84
C LYS A 50 0.37 14.85 -16.33
N ILE A 51 1.45 14.74 -15.55
CA ILE A 51 1.42 14.96 -14.09
C ILE A 51 1.06 16.42 -13.82
N SER A 52 1.70 17.36 -14.51
CA SER A 52 1.44 18.80 -14.35
C SER A 52 -0.02 19.17 -14.65
N SER A 53 -0.64 18.50 -15.62
CA SER A 53 -2.04 18.74 -15.99
C SER A 53 -3.05 18.19 -14.97
N VAL A 54 -2.63 17.25 -14.11
CA VAL A 54 -3.50 16.59 -13.12
C VAL A 54 -3.26 17.12 -11.71
N SER A 55 -2.12 17.81 -11.48
CA SER A 55 -1.79 18.34 -10.17
C SER A 55 -2.77 19.46 -9.79
N SER A 56 -3.63 19.18 -8.84
CA SER A 56 -4.39 20.23 -8.15
C SER A 56 -3.45 20.93 -7.15
N ASN A 57 -3.64 22.25 -6.96
CA ASN A 57 -2.92 22.97 -5.90
C ASN A 57 -3.09 22.23 -4.57
N PRO A 58 -1.99 21.86 -3.91
CA PRO A 58 -2.07 21.12 -2.66
C PRO A 58 -2.83 21.97 -1.62
N LYS A 59 -3.99 21.49 -1.18
CA LYS A 59 -4.69 22.12 -0.05
C LYS A 59 -3.90 21.79 1.21
N ILE A 60 -3.33 22.81 1.83
CA ILE A 60 -2.68 22.67 3.14
C ILE A 60 -3.75 22.23 4.15
N LYS A 61 -3.68 21.00 4.61
CA LYS A 61 -4.51 20.53 5.73
C LYS A 61 -3.88 21.08 7.02
N LYS A 62 -4.71 21.68 7.88
CA LYS A 62 -4.24 22.06 9.23
C LYS A 62 -3.69 20.82 9.94
N THR A 63 -2.44 20.89 10.34
CA THR A 63 -1.84 19.84 11.16
C THR A 63 -2.53 19.82 12.52
N SER A 64 -2.87 18.63 13.01
CA SER A 64 -3.41 18.49 14.34
C SER A 64 -2.40 18.95 15.40
N LYS A 65 -2.88 19.64 16.45
CA LYS A 65 -2.06 20.01 17.60
C LYS A 65 -1.84 18.85 18.58
N PHE A 66 -2.57 17.77 18.42
CA PHE A 66 -2.53 16.61 19.31
C PHE A 66 -1.57 15.55 18.77
N PRO A 67 -0.89 14.81 19.64
CA PRO A 67 0.07 13.80 19.24
C PRO A 67 -0.61 12.68 18.44
N LEU A 68 0.15 12.10 17.49
CA LEU A 68 -0.25 10.87 16.83
C LEU A 68 0.22 9.65 17.65
N SER A 69 -0.49 8.53 17.51
CA SER A 69 -0.09 7.23 18.05
C SER A 69 0.05 6.24 16.90
N ALA A 70 1.23 5.66 16.75
CA ALA A 70 1.50 4.61 15.76
C ALA A 70 1.56 3.26 16.47
N GLN A 71 0.87 2.26 15.89
CA GLN A 71 0.82 0.90 16.40
C GLN A 71 1.11 -0.07 15.25
N ASP A 72 1.84 -1.13 15.52
CA ASP A 72 2.15 -2.18 14.54
C ASP A 72 1.29 -3.42 14.83
N ILE A 73 0.72 -3.98 13.76
CA ILE A 73 -0.06 -5.23 13.80
C ILE A 73 0.62 -6.24 12.90
N ASN A 74 0.90 -7.41 13.44
CA ASN A 74 1.36 -8.54 12.64
C ASN A 74 0.17 -9.44 12.30
N ILE A 75 -0.06 -9.65 11.02
CA ILE A 75 -1.11 -10.53 10.51
C ILE A 75 -0.52 -11.64 9.65
N VAL A 76 -1.16 -12.80 9.69
CA VAL A 76 -0.92 -13.89 8.73
C VAL A 76 -2.15 -14.00 7.85
N ILE A 77 -1.97 -13.94 6.55
CA ILE A 77 -3.05 -13.90 5.57
C ILE A 77 -2.69 -14.77 4.35
N ASP A 78 -3.69 -15.24 3.62
CA ASP A 78 -3.49 -15.98 2.37
C ASP A 78 -2.82 -15.09 1.32
N LYS A 79 -1.81 -15.64 0.62
CA LYS A 79 -1.05 -14.91 -0.40
C LYS A 79 -1.87 -14.50 -1.62
N SER A 80 -2.98 -15.18 -1.87
CA SER A 80 -3.87 -14.85 -2.99
C SER A 80 -4.65 -13.55 -2.75
N ILE A 81 -4.69 -13.05 -1.50
CA ILE A 81 -5.37 -11.81 -1.16
C ILE A 81 -4.47 -10.62 -1.52
N PRO A 82 -4.86 -9.78 -2.50
CA PRO A 82 -4.09 -8.60 -2.87
C PRO A 82 -4.01 -7.59 -1.72
N TYR A 83 -2.89 -6.89 -1.58
CA TYR A 83 -2.76 -5.80 -0.61
C TYR A 83 -3.88 -4.74 -0.76
N LYS A 84 -4.37 -4.53 -1.97
CA LYS A 84 -5.49 -3.62 -2.24
C LYS A 84 -6.77 -3.97 -1.49
N ASP A 85 -7.01 -5.25 -1.24
CA ASP A 85 -8.20 -5.68 -0.47
C ASP A 85 -8.01 -5.39 1.01
N ILE A 86 -6.78 -5.54 1.55
CA ILE A 86 -6.45 -5.11 2.91
C ILE A 86 -6.67 -3.60 3.05
N GLU A 87 -6.17 -2.82 2.09
CA GLU A 87 -6.37 -1.38 2.03
C GLU A 87 -7.87 -1.03 2.03
N ASN A 88 -8.65 -1.64 1.16
CA ASN A 88 -10.08 -1.41 1.06
C ASN A 88 -10.82 -1.71 2.37
N VAL A 89 -10.47 -2.80 3.05
CA VAL A 89 -11.08 -3.16 4.34
C VAL A 89 -10.78 -2.13 5.42
N ILE A 90 -9.54 -1.64 5.50
CA ILE A 90 -9.13 -0.66 6.51
C ILE A 90 -9.73 0.71 6.20
N VAL A 91 -9.63 1.19 4.96
CA VAL A 91 -10.11 2.53 4.57
C VAL A 91 -11.63 2.63 4.69
N ASN A 92 -12.36 1.60 4.27
CA ASN A 92 -13.82 1.58 4.33
C ASN A 92 -14.38 1.11 5.68
N GLY A 93 -13.50 0.72 6.62
CA GLY A 93 -13.88 0.13 7.90
C GLY A 93 -14.42 1.11 8.94
N ALA A 94 -14.50 2.41 8.64
CA ALA A 94 -14.94 3.47 9.56
C ALA A 94 -14.23 3.41 10.94
N ILE A 95 -12.93 3.07 10.94
CA ILE A 95 -12.12 2.97 12.15
C ILE A 95 -11.91 4.36 12.72
N LYS A 96 -12.32 4.55 13.98
CA LYS A 96 -12.17 5.84 14.65
C LYS A 96 -10.71 6.27 14.71
N PHE A 97 -10.46 7.55 14.57
CA PHE A 97 -9.13 8.17 14.70
C PHE A 97 -8.07 7.68 13.72
N LEU A 98 -8.37 6.74 12.84
CA LEU A 98 -7.43 6.28 11.83
C LEU A 98 -7.07 7.44 10.89
N THR A 99 -5.77 7.74 10.80
CA THR A 99 -5.23 8.81 9.95
C THR A 99 -4.51 8.25 8.74
N SER A 100 -3.73 7.21 8.96
CA SER A 100 -3.03 6.49 7.89
C SER A 100 -2.70 5.07 8.32
N PHE A 101 -2.37 4.24 7.34
CA PHE A 101 -1.75 2.94 7.56
C PHE A 101 -0.76 2.65 6.43
N SER A 102 0.18 1.76 6.69
CA SER A 102 1.19 1.33 5.72
C SER A 102 1.64 -0.09 5.98
N LEU A 103 2.03 -0.79 4.91
CA LEU A 103 2.75 -2.06 5.01
C LEU A 103 4.22 -1.74 5.31
N ILE A 104 4.72 -2.29 6.41
CA ILE A 104 6.11 -2.12 6.85
C ILE A 104 6.99 -3.24 6.34
N ASN A 105 6.50 -4.49 6.45
CA ASN A 105 7.28 -5.65 6.09
C ASN A 105 6.37 -6.82 5.70
N THR A 106 6.91 -7.72 4.89
CA THR A 106 6.33 -9.03 4.60
C THR A 106 7.36 -10.12 4.88
N PHE A 107 6.91 -11.21 5.46
CA PHE A 107 7.79 -12.33 5.78
C PHE A 107 7.13 -13.68 5.42
N GLU A 108 7.94 -14.53 4.81
CA GLU A 108 7.61 -15.93 4.54
C GLU A 108 8.69 -16.80 5.16
N GLY A 109 8.32 -17.83 5.87
CA GLY A 109 9.27 -18.71 6.54
C GLY A 109 8.62 -19.99 7.05
N LYS A 110 9.40 -20.84 7.69
CA LYS A 110 8.95 -22.15 8.19
C LYS A 110 7.79 -22.06 9.17
N ASP A 111 7.69 -20.94 9.90
CA ASP A 111 6.67 -20.72 10.93
C ASP A 111 5.38 -20.10 10.34
N ILE A 112 5.34 -19.87 9.03
CA ILE A 112 4.15 -19.36 8.34
C ILE A 112 3.52 -20.52 7.55
N PRO A 113 2.20 -20.75 7.66
CA PRO A 113 1.52 -21.79 6.92
C PRO A 113 1.77 -21.68 5.41
N LYS A 114 1.93 -22.83 4.73
CA LYS A 114 2.06 -22.85 3.26
C LYS A 114 0.89 -22.12 2.62
N GLY A 115 1.16 -21.27 1.63
CA GLY A 115 0.16 -20.45 0.95
C GLY A 115 -0.21 -19.16 1.69
N SER A 116 0.40 -18.89 2.84
CA SER A 116 0.19 -17.67 3.61
C SER A 116 1.45 -16.80 3.66
N VAL A 117 1.27 -15.54 3.99
CA VAL A 117 2.34 -14.56 4.23
C VAL A 117 2.07 -13.83 5.53
N SER A 118 3.11 -13.54 6.30
CA SER A 118 3.05 -12.64 7.46
C SER A 118 3.29 -11.21 6.99
N MET A 119 2.43 -10.28 7.40
CA MET A 119 2.56 -8.86 7.09
C MET A 119 2.56 -8.04 8.36
N THR A 120 3.48 -7.09 8.46
CA THR A 120 3.49 -6.08 9.52
C THR A 120 2.87 -4.80 8.97
N LEU A 121 1.72 -4.43 9.50
CA LEU A 121 0.99 -3.21 9.16
C LEU A 121 1.17 -2.18 10.26
N ARG A 122 1.62 -0.99 9.92
CA ARG A 122 1.60 0.17 10.82
C ARG A 122 0.32 0.93 10.64
N VAL A 123 -0.43 1.12 11.72
CA VAL A 123 -1.64 1.94 11.77
C VAL A 123 -1.39 3.17 12.62
N VAL A 124 -1.81 4.34 12.15
CA VAL A 124 -1.58 5.63 12.82
C VAL A 124 -2.92 6.23 13.19
N PHE A 125 -3.07 6.55 14.46
CA PHE A 125 -4.27 7.18 15.02
C PHE A 125 -3.96 8.60 15.47
N GLN A 126 -4.87 9.52 15.19
CA GLN A 126 -4.79 10.91 15.65
C GLN A 126 -6.20 11.52 15.73
N SER A 127 -6.39 12.44 16.65
CA SER A 127 -7.61 13.26 16.73
C SER A 127 -7.28 14.73 16.51
N ASN A 128 -8.22 15.47 15.93
CA ASN A 128 -8.12 16.92 15.77
C ASN A 128 -8.75 17.69 16.97
N VAL A 129 -9.33 16.95 17.91
CA VAL A 129 -10.14 17.53 19.02
C VAL A 129 -9.51 17.33 20.38
N LYS A 130 -8.82 16.19 20.58
CA LYS A 130 -8.23 15.82 21.89
C LYS A 130 -6.99 14.93 21.71
N SER A 131 -6.16 14.83 22.75
CA SER A 131 -5.18 13.75 22.86
C SER A 131 -5.92 12.42 23.03
N LEU A 132 -5.48 11.38 22.33
CA LEU A 132 -6.06 10.04 22.42
C LEU A 132 -5.62 9.38 23.72
N SER A 133 -6.55 8.80 24.45
CA SER A 133 -6.28 7.93 25.59
C SER A 133 -5.88 6.52 25.11
N GLU A 134 -5.27 5.73 25.99
CA GLU A 134 -5.02 4.31 25.70
C GLU A 134 -6.30 3.55 25.34
N THR A 135 -7.41 3.87 25.98
CA THR A 135 -8.72 3.28 25.68
C THR A 135 -9.19 3.62 24.25
N ASP A 136 -8.99 4.89 23.80
CA ASP A 136 -9.32 5.30 22.44
C ASP A 136 -8.47 4.52 21.41
N ILE A 137 -7.17 4.38 21.68
CA ILE A 137 -6.21 3.69 20.80
C ILE A 137 -6.54 2.19 20.75
N ASN A 138 -6.68 1.55 21.91
CA ASN A 138 -7.00 0.13 22.03
C ASN A 138 -8.33 -0.22 21.35
N GLY A 139 -9.35 0.62 21.53
CA GLY A 139 -10.64 0.44 20.86
C GLY A 139 -10.53 0.50 19.33
N SER A 140 -9.73 1.44 18.82
CA SER A 140 -9.48 1.57 17.36
C SER A 140 -8.65 0.40 16.82
N MET A 141 -7.66 -0.07 17.58
CA MET A 141 -6.87 -1.26 17.28
C MET A 141 -7.74 -2.52 17.20
N GLN A 142 -8.55 -2.76 18.23
CA GLN A 142 -9.46 -3.91 18.26
C GLN A 142 -10.44 -3.90 17.07
N MET A 143 -10.93 -2.71 16.69
CA MET A 143 -11.79 -2.59 15.50
C MET A 143 -11.03 -2.97 14.24
N THR A 144 -9.80 -2.49 14.08
CA THR A 144 -8.93 -2.82 12.93
C THR A 144 -8.72 -4.33 12.85
N VAL A 145 -8.33 -4.96 13.94
CA VAL A 145 -8.12 -6.41 14.04
C VAL A 145 -9.39 -7.17 13.64
N LYS A 146 -10.53 -6.86 14.27
CA LYS A 146 -11.81 -7.52 13.98
C LYS A 146 -12.23 -7.40 12.50
N LEU A 147 -11.95 -6.27 11.87
CA LEU A 147 -12.24 -6.07 10.45
C LEU A 147 -11.37 -6.98 9.57
N LEU A 148 -10.06 -7.05 9.85
CA LEU A 148 -9.12 -7.89 9.11
C LEU A 148 -9.47 -9.39 9.29
N GLU A 149 -9.76 -9.82 10.50
CA GLU A 149 -10.17 -11.19 10.79
C GLU A 149 -11.49 -11.55 10.08
N LYS A 150 -12.50 -10.70 10.23
CA LYS A 150 -13.86 -10.98 9.71
C LYS A 150 -13.94 -10.91 8.18
N LYS A 151 -13.21 -9.97 7.56
CA LYS A 151 -13.34 -9.70 6.12
C LYS A 151 -12.32 -10.44 5.28
N LEU A 152 -11.15 -10.73 5.82
CA LEU A 152 -10.02 -11.31 5.09
C LEU A 152 -9.52 -12.62 5.72
N ASN A 153 -10.19 -13.09 6.79
CA ASN A 153 -9.77 -14.28 7.53
C ASN A 153 -8.31 -14.23 8.01
N ALA A 154 -7.82 -13.01 8.25
CA ALA A 154 -6.47 -12.79 8.75
C ALA A 154 -6.33 -13.32 10.18
N LYS A 155 -5.16 -13.85 10.53
CA LYS A 155 -4.82 -14.27 11.89
C LYS A 155 -3.81 -13.31 12.49
N ILE A 156 -4.06 -12.83 13.71
CA ILE A 156 -3.10 -11.98 14.39
C ILE A 156 -1.94 -12.85 14.90
N ARG A 157 -0.73 -12.36 14.69
CA ARG A 157 0.50 -12.96 15.24
C ARG A 157 1.05 -12.00 16.31
N SER A 158 1.10 -12.49 17.53
CA SER A 158 1.78 -11.83 18.66
C SER A 158 3.29 -12.06 18.63
#